data_02bae4b439bd80553cc61e619dac3166
#
_entry.id   02bae4b439bd80553cc61e619dac3166
#
_cell.length_a   1.000
_cell.length_b   1.000
_cell.length_c   1.000
_cell.angle_alpha   90.00
_cell.angle_beta   90.00
_cell.angle_gamma   90.00
#
_symmetry.space_group_name_H-M   'P 1'
#
loop_
_entity.id
_entity.type
_entity.pdbx_description
1 polymer ?
#
loop_
_entity_poly.entity_id
_entity_poly.type
_entity_poly.pdbx_seq_one_letter_code
_entity_poly.pdbx_strand_id
1 'polypeptide(L)'
;FDGTILNSHNEISEENVRVIKKAMQQGHIVMILTGRQPESIREEMAKYGLDLPFGANNGTEVYAEGKLLEQTSLTHSQNQKVAFAVEEENVPYKISTNMGVFAPKNWSERLEKVLSSGRVPQEYLKDVNFKKMTQPPEKLGQKMFERLEEFIERKEILPLKYLILAFDPEQKTRLLRKLSSIEEISITHSAPFNIEVMNMNG
;
A
#
# COMPACT_ATOMS: atom_id res chain seq x y z
N PHE A 1 6.01 5.85 -10.29
CA PHE A 1 7.10 6.43 -9.51
C PHE A 1 8.26 5.45 -9.44
N ASP A 2 8.12 4.35 -8.71
CA ASP A 2 9.07 3.23 -8.73
C ASP A 2 9.12 2.60 -10.14
N GLY A 3 10.32 2.30 -10.66
CA GLY A 3 10.52 1.75 -12.00
C GLY A 3 10.15 2.67 -13.17
N THR A 4 9.91 3.94 -12.89
CA THR A 4 9.57 4.97 -13.90
C THR A 4 10.51 6.17 -13.78
N ILE A 5 10.33 6.99 -12.75
CA ILE A 5 11.13 8.19 -12.52
C ILE A 5 12.35 7.91 -11.63
N LEU A 6 12.24 6.89 -10.76
CA LEU A 6 13.34 6.39 -9.96
C LEU A 6 14.19 5.40 -10.77
N ASN A 7 15.51 5.56 -10.69
CA ASN A 7 16.47 4.63 -11.27
C ASN A 7 16.63 3.35 -10.41
N SER A 8 17.53 2.45 -10.80
CA SER A 8 17.82 1.21 -10.08
C SER A 8 18.39 1.41 -8.66
N HIS A 9 18.84 2.63 -8.34
CA HIS A 9 19.33 3.01 -7.01
C HIS A 9 18.23 3.69 -6.16
N ASN A 10 16.98 3.72 -6.65
CA ASN A 10 15.84 4.44 -6.04
C ASN A 10 16.07 5.95 -5.94
N GLU A 11 16.72 6.56 -6.93
CA GLU A 11 16.99 7.99 -7.00
C GLU A 11 16.37 8.59 -8.26
N ILE A 12 15.95 9.86 -8.18
CA ILE A 12 15.60 10.64 -9.35
C ILE A 12 16.89 11.20 -9.95
N SER A 13 17.19 10.92 -11.22
CA SER A 13 18.39 11.43 -11.86
C SER A 13 18.36 12.96 -11.97
N GLU A 14 19.52 13.61 -11.93
CA GLU A 14 19.63 15.06 -12.11
C GLU A 14 18.98 15.53 -13.42
N GLU A 15 19.06 14.73 -14.48
CA GLU A 15 18.44 15.01 -15.76
C GLU A 15 16.90 15.01 -15.63
N ASN A 16 16.32 14.01 -14.97
CA ASN A 16 14.87 13.96 -14.73
C ASN A 16 14.41 15.14 -13.88
N VAL A 17 15.15 15.52 -12.83
CA VAL A 17 14.86 16.71 -12.03
C VAL A 17 14.85 17.98 -12.89
N ARG A 18 15.86 18.14 -13.75
CA ARG A 18 15.97 19.28 -14.66
C ARG A 18 14.79 19.33 -15.65
N VAL A 19 14.43 18.20 -16.24
CA VAL A 19 13.31 18.11 -17.20
C VAL A 19 11.98 18.42 -16.52
N ILE A 20 11.73 17.88 -15.33
CA ILE A 20 10.53 18.18 -14.53
C ILE A 20 10.42 19.68 -14.26
N LYS A 21 11.48 20.29 -13.72
CA LYS A 21 11.50 21.74 -13.44
C LYS A 21 11.27 22.58 -14.69
N LYS A 22 11.85 22.17 -15.83
CA LYS A 22 11.63 22.85 -17.12
C LYS A 22 10.17 22.73 -17.58
N ALA A 23 9.56 21.55 -17.46
CA ALA A 23 8.15 21.35 -17.81
C ALA A 23 7.23 22.25 -16.95
N MET A 24 7.48 22.32 -15.65
CA MET A 24 6.73 23.19 -14.75
C MET A 24 6.88 24.68 -15.12
N GLN A 25 8.10 25.13 -15.45
CA GLN A 25 8.35 26.50 -15.92
C GLN A 25 7.62 26.85 -17.23
N GLN A 26 7.33 25.85 -18.05
CA GLN A 26 6.53 25.98 -19.27
C GLN A 26 5.02 25.93 -19.03
N GLY A 27 4.58 25.85 -17.76
CA GLY A 27 3.16 25.80 -17.39
C GLY A 27 2.54 24.40 -17.41
N HIS A 28 3.34 23.34 -17.57
CA HIS A 28 2.83 21.96 -17.47
C HIS A 28 2.68 21.54 -16.01
N ILE A 29 1.62 20.78 -15.74
CA ILE A 29 1.42 20.11 -14.46
C ILE A 29 2.10 18.74 -14.53
N VAL A 30 3.06 18.50 -13.64
CA VAL A 30 3.69 17.20 -13.46
C VAL A 30 3.19 16.61 -12.14
N MET A 31 2.56 15.46 -12.18
CA MET A 31 1.97 14.81 -11.01
C MET A 31 2.57 13.41 -10.82
N ILE A 32 2.82 13.03 -9.56
CA ILE A 32 3.26 11.68 -9.18
C ILE A 32 2.04 10.84 -8.81
N LEU A 33 1.93 9.62 -9.36
CA LEU A 33 0.97 8.60 -8.92
C LEU A 33 1.73 7.37 -8.44
N THR A 34 1.44 6.90 -7.22
CA THR A 34 2.19 5.79 -6.61
C THR A 34 1.40 5.07 -5.50
N GLY A 35 1.77 3.82 -5.24
CA GLY A 35 1.29 3.07 -4.08
C GLY A 35 1.93 3.46 -2.75
N ARG A 36 2.90 4.39 -2.74
CA ARG A 36 3.59 4.84 -1.51
C ARG A 36 2.68 5.67 -0.62
N GLN A 37 3.04 5.74 0.67
CA GLN A 37 2.43 6.64 1.65
C GLN A 37 2.80 8.11 1.36
N PRO A 38 1.94 9.08 1.71
CA PRO A 38 2.19 10.50 1.46
C PRO A 38 3.52 11.01 2.01
N GLU A 39 3.88 10.60 3.22
CA GLU A 39 5.13 10.99 3.88
C GLU A 39 6.35 10.57 3.07
N SER A 40 6.36 9.32 2.60
CA SER A 40 7.46 8.77 1.79
C SER A 40 7.62 9.52 0.44
N ILE A 41 6.53 10.00 -0.14
CA ILE A 41 6.58 10.80 -1.37
C ILE A 41 7.17 12.18 -1.08
N ARG A 42 6.70 12.84 -0.01
CA ARG A 42 7.20 14.16 0.40
C ARG A 42 8.69 14.14 0.73
N GLU A 43 9.13 13.14 1.51
CA GLU A 43 10.54 12.95 1.84
C GLU A 43 11.39 12.76 0.59
N GLU A 44 10.92 11.96 -0.37
CA GLU A 44 11.65 11.73 -1.62
C GLU A 44 11.73 13.00 -2.47
N MET A 45 10.62 13.73 -2.68
CA MET A 45 10.60 14.96 -3.45
C MET A 45 11.46 16.05 -2.82
N ALA A 46 11.48 16.15 -1.48
CA ALA A 46 12.26 17.14 -0.75
C ALA A 46 13.76 17.04 -1.03
N LYS A 47 14.30 15.83 -1.24
CA LYS A 47 15.73 15.61 -1.59
C LYS A 47 16.14 16.35 -2.84
N TYR A 48 15.21 16.58 -3.77
CA TYR A 48 15.45 17.20 -5.09
C TYR A 48 14.90 18.61 -5.20
N GLY A 49 14.36 19.16 -4.10
CA GLY A 49 13.69 20.47 -4.11
C GLY A 49 12.51 20.51 -5.10
N LEU A 50 11.72 19.43 -5.14
CA LEU A 50 10.50 19.29 -5.92
C LEU A 50 9.28 19.43 -5.00
N ASP A 51 8.29 20.21 -5.43
CA ASP A 51 6.96 20.31 -4.83
C ASP A 51 5.92 20.04 -5.92
N LEU A 52 5.58 18.78 -6.08
CA LEU A 52 4.67 18.30 -7.11
C LEU A 52 3.35 17.85 -6.50
N PRO A 53 2.22 18.04 -7.16
CA PRO A 53 1.01 17.32 -6.80
C PRO A 53 1.24 15.81 -6.92
N PHE A 54 0.58 15.04 -6.07
CA PHE A 54 0.72 13.59 -6.08
C PHE A 54 -0.53 12.86 -5.62
N GLY A 55 -0.73 11.67 -6.18
CA GLY A 55 -1.64 10.65 -5.68
C GLY A 55 -0.86 9.59 -4.92
N ALA A 56 -1.24 9.36 -3.67
CA ALA A 56 -0.66 8.38 -2.76
C ALA A 56 -1.58 7.17 -2.59
N ASN A 57 -1.06 6.08 -2.00
CA ASN A 57 -1.84 4.88 -1.70
C ASN A 57 -2.65 4.36 -2.91
N ASN A 58 -2.05 4.38 -4.12
CA ASN A 58 -2.67 4.04 -5.41
C ASN A 58 -3.77 5.02 -5.87
N GLY A 59 -3.78 6.26 -5.41
CA GLY A 59 -4.73 7.28 -5.80
C GLY A 59 -5.79 7.59 -4.73
N THR A 60 -5.88 6.78 -3.66
CA THR A 60 -6.87 7.01 -2.59
C THR A 60 -6.70 8.33 -1.84
N GLU A 61 -5.57 8.99 -2.00
CA GLU A 61 -5.28 10.33 -1.48
C GLU A 61 -4.63 11.18 -2.56
N VAL A 62 -5.18 12.36 -2.82
CA VAL A 62 -4.64 13.33 -3.78
C VAL A 62 -4.22 14.59 -3.05
N TYR A 63 -2.98 15.01 -3.29
CA TYR A 63 -2.39 16.20 -2.69
C TYR A 63 -1.92 17.19 -3.77
N ALA A 64 -2.14 18.48 -3.52
CA ALA A 64 -1.51 19.56 -4.25
C ALA A 64 -1.27 20.75 -3.33
N GLU A 65 -0.20 21.51 -3.56
CA GLU A 65 0.18 22.68 -2.75
C GLU A 65 0.25 22.34 -1.24
N GLY A 66 0.77 21.16 -0.92
CA GLY A 66 0.87 20.67 0.46
C GLY A 66 -0.45 20.28 1.13
N LYS A 67 -1.60 20.41 0.44
CA LYS A 67 -2.93 20.15 1.00
C LYS A 67 -3.52 18.85 0.45
N LEU A 68 -4.25 18.12 1.30
CA LEU A 68 -5.11 17.02 0.87
C LEU A 68 -6.30 17.60 0.12
N LEU A 69 -6.48 17.23 -1.15
CA LEU A 69 -7.59 17.65 -2.01
C LEU A 69 -8.73 16.64 -2.00
N GLU A 70 -8.37 15.36 -2.05
CA GLU A 70 -9.33 14.26 -2.12
C GLU A 70 -8.83 13.07 -1.32
N GLN A 71 -9.75 12.36 -0.67
CA GLN A 71 -9.46 11.12 0.04
C GLN A 71 -10.64 10.15 -0.14
N THR A 72 -10.35 8.98 -0.70
CA THR A 72 -11.33 7.93 -0.94
C THR A 72 -11.01 6.73 -0.05
N SER A 73 -11.90 6.42 0.89
CA SER A 73 -11.77 5.26 1.77
C SER A 73 -12.71 4.13 1.36
N LEU A 74 -12.40 2.92 1.82
CA LEU A 74 -13.36 1.83 1.83
C LEU A 74 -14.56 2.24 2.70
N THR A 75 -15.77 1.93 2.25
CA THR A 75 -16.96 2.05 3.09
C THR A 75 -16.87 1.07 4.28
N HIS A 76 -17.65 1.30 5.33
CA HIS A 76 -17.68 0.38 6.48
C HIS A 76 -17.98 -1.06 6.05
N SER A 77 -18.95 -1.27 5.17
CA SER A 77 -19.31 -2.59 4.65
C SER A 77 -18.17 -3.24 3.84
N GLN A 78 -17.50 -2.48 2.96
CA GLN A 78 -16.35 -2.98 2.20
C GLN A 78 -15.19 -3.34 3.14
N ASN A 79 -14.85 -2.44 4.08
CA ASN A 79 -13.82 -2.68 5.07
C ASN A 79 -14.06 -3.95 5.88
N GLN A 80 -15.29 -4.13 6.36
CA GLN A 80 -15.69 -5.32 7.12
C GLN A 80 -15.53 -6.61 6.30
N LYS A 81 -16.00 -6.63 5.05
CA LYS A 81 -15.90 -7.79 4.17
C LYS A 81 -14.45 -8.12 3.81
N VAL A 82 -13.63 -7.11 3.49
CA VAL A 82 -12.19 -7.30 3.20
C VAL A 82 -11.47 -7.84 4.44
N ALA A 83 -11.69 -7.22 5.58
CA ALA A 83 -11.08 -7.60 6.84
C ALA A 83 -11.41 -9.06 7.23
N PHE A 84 -12.67 -9.47 7.13
CA PHE A 84 -13.05 -10.86 7.41
C PHE A 84 -12.43 -11.85 6.44
N ALA A 85 -12.38 -11.53 5.14
CA ALA A 85 -11.74 -12.40 4.15
C ALA A 85 -10.24 -12.64 4.46
N VAL A 86 -9.55 -11.59 4.92
CA VAL A 86 -8.12 -11.63 5.26
C VAL A 86 -7.89 -12.41 6.57
N GLU A 87 -8.74 -12.19 7.58
CA GLU A 87 -8.67 -12.89 8.87
C GLU A 87 -8.93 -14.39 8.71
N GLU A 88 -9.94 -14.77 7.93
CA GLU A 88 -10.27 -16.19 7.68
C GLU A 88 -9.10 -16.96 7.05
N GLU A 89 -8.33 -16.32 6.17
CA GLU A 89 -7.14 -16.91 5.56
C GLU A 89 -5.88 -16.79 6.45
N ASN A 90 -5.96 -16.03 7.56
CA ASN A 90 -4.86 -15.83 8.51
C ASN A 90 -3.54 -15.40 7.85
N VAL A 91 -3.61 -14.53 6.86
CA VAL A 91 -2.43 -13.96 6.17
C VAL A 91 -1.91 -12.71 6.88
N PRO A 92 -0.62 -12.36 6.76
CA PRO A 92 -0.13 -11.07 7.21
C PRO A 92 -0.65 -9.97 6.30
N TYR A 93 -1.14 -8.87 6.88
CA TYR A 93 -1.62 -7.70 6.16
C TYR A 93 -1.37 -6.39 6.91
N LYS A 94 -1.43 -5.30 6.19
CA LYS A 94 -1.31 -3.93 6.70
C LYS A 94 -2.44 -3.09 6.11
N ILE A 95 -2.93 -2.12 6.88
CA ILE A 95 -4.01 -1.22 6.48
C ILE A 95 -3.47 0.20 6.49
N SER A 96 -3.37 0.83 5.33
CA SER A 96 -3.13 2.26 5.20
C SER A 96 -4.40 3.01 5.53
N THR A 97 -4.32 4.00 6.40
CA THR A 97 -5.46 4.81 6.86
C THR A 97 -5.10 6.29 6.88
N ASN A 98 -6.10 7.15 7.08
CA ASN A 98 -5.91 8.58 7.34
C ASN A 98 -5.07 8.87 8.61
N MET A 99 -4.84 7.88 9.46
CA MET A 99 -4.09 8.01 10.71
C MET A 99 -2.77 7.23 10.70
N GLY A 100 -2.25 6.87 9.53
CA GLY A 100 -1.06 6.06 9.33
C GLY A 100 -1.37 4.59 9.05
N VAL A 101 -0.35 3.75 9.14
CA VAL A 101 -0.47 2.32 8.81
C VAL A 101 -0.71 1.51 10.09
N PHE A 102 -1.68 0.60 10.00
CA PHE A 102 -2.01 -0.35 11.06
C PHE A 102 -1.77 -1.79 10.61
N ALA A 103 -1.43 -2.65 11.56
CA ALA A 103 -1.31 -4.09 11.35
C ALA A 103 -1.79 -4.87 12.59
N PRO A 104 -2.23 -6.13 12.44
CA PRO A 104 -2.57 -6.96 13.59
C PRO A 104 -1.31 -7.29 14.41
N LYS A 105 -1.42 -7.37 15.75
CA LYS A 105 -0.30 -7.69 16.64
C LYS A 105 0.40 -9.01 16.32
N ASN A 106 -0.33 -9.99 15.83
CA ASN A 106 0.21 -11.30 15.42
C ASN A 106 0.72 -11.32 13.97
N TRP A 107 0.99 -10.14 13.37
CA TRP A 107 1.45 -10.04 11.99
C TRP A 107 2.72 -10.87 11.72
N SER A 108 3.71 -10.77 12.59
CA SER A 108 4.99 -11.50 12.46
C SER A 108 4.80 -13.01 12.60
N GLU A 109 3.93 -13.45 13.52
CA GLU A 109 3.56 -14.86 13.69
C GLU A 109 2.88 -15.43 12.43
N ARG A 110 1.95 -14.67 11.83
CA ARG A 110 1.29 -15.04 10.56
C ARG A 110 2.31 -15.20 9.44
N LEU A 111 3.27 -14.25 9.33
CA LEU A 111 4.33 -14.32 8.33
C LEU A 111 5.21 -15.57 8.52
N GLU A 112 5.67 -15.82 9.74
CA GLU A 112 6.50 -16.99 10.05
C GLU A 112 5.76 -18.30 9.73
N LYS A 113 4.49 -18.39 10.08
CA LYS A 113 3.65 -19.55 9.81
C LYS A 113 3.53 -19.86 8.32
N VAL A 114 3.32 -18.85 7.47
CA VAL A 114 3.22 -19.07 6.02
C VAL A 114 4.60 -19.39 5.42
N LEU A 115 5.66 -18.71 5.83
CA LEU A 115 7.01 -18.94 5.32
C LEU A 115 7.55 -20.34 5.69
N SER A 116 7.19 -20.87 6.87
CA SER A 116 7.57 -22.21 7.31
C SER A 116 6.67 -23.33 6.78
N SER A 117 5.59 -23.02 6.08
CA SER A 117 4.61 -24.00 5.59
C SER A 117 5.12 -24.92 4.48
N GLY A 118 6.22 -24.59 3.83
CA GLY A 118 6.74 -25.30 2.64
C GLY A 118 5.95 -25.05 1.35
N ARG A 119 4.92 -24.17 1.36
CA ARG A 119 4.05 -23.86 0.21
C ARG A 119 4.43 -22.58 -0.53
N VAL A 120 5.44 -21.88 -0.03
CA VAL A 120 5.91 -20.62 -0.64
C VAL A 120 6.85 -20.94 -1.81
N PRO A 121 6.56 -20.47 -3.04
CA PRO A 121 7.46 -20.62 -4.17
C PRO A 121 8.81 -19.97 -3.91
N GLN A 122 9.89 -20.65 -4.28
CA GLN A 122 11.27 -20.18 -4.03
C GLN A 122 11.59 -18.87 -4.75
N GLU A 123 10.97 -18.62 -5.90
CA GLU A 123 11.10 -17.37 -6.65
C GLU A 123 10.56 -16.15 -5.87
N TYR A 124 9.53 -16.33 -5.01
CA TYR A 124 9.01 -15.23 -4.19
C TYR A 124 10.03 -14.73 -3.17
N LEU A 125 10.84 -15.63 -2.61
CA LEU A 125 11.89 -15.29 -1.65
C LEU A 125 13.03 -14.49 -2.27
N LYS A 126 13.17 -14.54 -3.61
CA LYS A 126 14.20 -13.83 -4.40
C LYS A 126 13.68 -12.51 -4.99
N ASP A 127 12.38 -12.22 -4.87
CA ASP A 127 11.80 -10.99 -5.38
C ASP A 127 12.38 -9.76 -4.68
N VAL A 128 12.62 -8.71 -5.44
CA VAL A 128 13.22 -7.45 -4.95
C VAL A 128 12.38 -6.78 -3.86
N ASN A 129 11.07 -7.01 -3.87
CA ASN A 129 10.14 -6.45 -2.90
C ASN A 129 10.02 -7.30 -1.64
N PHE A 130 10.51 -8.55 -1.64
CA PHE A 130 10.32 -9.47 -0.52
C PHE A 130 10.81 -8.87 0.80
N LYS A 131 12.06 -8.44 0.87
CA LYS A 131 12.64 -7.83 2.08
C LYS A 131 11.90 -6.60 2.56
N LYS A 132 11.45 -5.74 1.61
CA LYS A 132 10.72 -4.51 1.93
C LYS A 132 9.33 -4.81 2.50
N MET A 133 8.60 -5.73 1.88
CA MET A 133 7.22 -6.06 2.28
C MET A 133 7.15 -6.91 3.55
N THR A 134 8.18 -7.72 3.84
CA THR A 134 8.25 -8.59 5.02
C THR A 134 8.89 -7.93 6.25
N GLN A 135 9.19 -6.63 6.19
CA GLN A 135 9.65 -5.91 7.39
C GLN A 135 8.53 -5.84 8.45
N PRO A 136 8.84 -6.21 9.71
CA PRO A 136 7.88 -6.12 10.80
C PRO A 136 7.31 -4.71 10.94
N PRO A 137 5.99 -4.56 11.12
CA PRO A 137 5.34 -3.25 11.26
C PRO A 137 5.96 -2.40 12.36
N GLU A 138 6.33 -2.99 13.49
CA GLU A 138 6.90 -2.31 14.64
C GLU A 138 8.23 -1.62 14.30
N LYS A 139 9.06 -2.27 13.45
CA LYS A 139 10.34 -1.68 13.00
C LYS A 139 10.14 -0.47 12.06
N LEU A 140 8.96 -0.34 11.50
CA LEU A 140 8.57 0.76 10.62
C LEU A 140 7.78 1.85 11.38
N GLY A 141 7.66 1.74 12.71
CA GLY A 141 6.87 2.67 13.51
C GLY A 141 5.36 2.61 13.22
N GLN A 142 4.88 1.51 12.64
CA GLN A 142 3.47 1.32 12.32
C GLN A 142 2.67 0.94 13.57
N LYS A 143 1.39 1.29 13.58
CA LYS A 143 0.50 1.05 14.72
C LYS A 143 -0.03 -0.37 14.70
N MET A 144 -0.23 -0.94 15.88
CA MET A 144 -0.73 -2.31 16.03
C MET A 144 -2.11 -2.31 16.66
N PHE A 145 -2.98 -3.23 16.22
CA PHE A 145 -4.26 -3.50 16.88
C PHE A 145 -4.33 -4.97 17.34
N GLU A 146 -5.07 -5.22 18.41
CA GLU A 146 -5.23 -6.57 18.97
C GLU A 146 -6.42 -7.30 18.35
N ARG A 147 -7.55 -6.62 18.28
CA ARG A 147 -8.83 -7.17 17.82
C ARG A 147 -9.33 -6.41 16.62
N LEU A 148 -9.58 -7.13 15.54
CA LEU A 148 -10.06 -6.56 14.30
C LEU A 148 -11.43 -5.88 14.46
N GLU A 149 -12.34 -6.50 15.20
CA GLU A 149 -13.69 -5.98 15.43
C GLU A 149 -13.63 -4.58 16.07
N GLU A 150 -12.79 -4.41 17.09
CA GLU A 150 -12.60 -3.12 17.75
C GLU A 150 -11.96 -2.08 16.80
N PHE A 151 -11.05 -2.53 15.93
CA PHE A 151 -10.45 -1.65 14.93
C PHE A 151 -11.47 -1.17 13.90
N ILE A 152 -12.33 -2.06 13.38
CA ILE A 152 -13.35 -1.74 12.37
C ILE A 152 -14.42 -0.77 12.92
N GLU A 153 -14.76 -0.85 14.19
CA GLU A 153 -15.77 0.02 14.83
C GLU A 153 -15.27 1.45 15.09
N ARG A 154 -13.98 1.71 14.92
CA ARG A 154 -13.38 3.04 15.08
C ARG A 154 -13.66 3.92 13.88
N LYS A 155 -14.77 4.67 13.93
CA LYS A 155 -15.27 5.52 12.83
C LYS A 155 -14.33 6.64 12.40
N GLU A 156 -13.43 7.06 13.28
CA GLU A 156 -12.39 8.06 12.98
C GLU A 156 -11.25 7.52 12.10
N ILE A 157 -11.09 6.20 12.01
CA ILE A 157 -10.11 5.55 11.16
C ILE A 157 -10.74 5.24 9.80
N LEU A 158 -10.23 5.89 8.76
CA LEU A 158 -10.66 5.67 7.39
C LEU A 158 -9.69 4.71 6.70
N PRO A 159 -10.08 3.47 6.40
CA PRO A 159 -9.22 2.51 5.70
C PRO A 159 -9.13 2.88 4.23
N LEU A 160 -7.93 3.20 3.77
CA LEU A 160 -7.64 3.64 2.41
C LEU A 160 -7.23 2.47 1.51
N LYS A 161 -6.30 1.63 2.02
CA LYS A 161 -5.75 0.51 1.28
C LYS A 161 -5.34 -0.64 2.19
N TYR A 162 -5.66 -1.85 1.80
CA TYR A 162 -5.08 -3.07 2.35
C TYR A 162 -3.89 -3.52 1.52
N LEU A 163 -2.78 -3.84 2.17
CA LEU A 163 -1.66 -4.58 1.60
C LEU A 163 -1.66 -5.97 2.25
N ILE A 164 -1.99 -6.98 1.49
CA ILE A 164 -2.16 -8.37 1.95
C ILE A 164 -1.00 -9.20 1.39
N LEU A 165 -0.29 -9.94 2.22
CA LEU A 165 0.81 -10.81 1.80
C LEU A 165 0.33 -12.26 1.71
N ALA A 166 0.05 -12.71 0.50
CA ALA A 166 -0.46 -14.03 0.18
C ALA A 166 0.62 -14.88 -0.51
N PHE A 167 1.56 -15.39 0.28
CA PHE A 167 2.72 -16.15 -0.21
C PHE A 167 2.38 -17.57 -0.70
N ASP A 168 1.32 -18.17 -0.20
CA ASP A 168 0.81 -19.47 -0.68
C ASP A 168 -0.12 -19.22 -1.88
N PRO A 169 0.18 -19.75 -3.10
CA PRO A 169 -0.64 -19.52 -4.29
C PRO A 169 -2.07 -20.00 -4.17
N GLU A 170 -2.33 -21.09 -3.45
CA GLU A 170 -3.69 -21.59 -3.21
C GLU A 170 -4.46 -20.66 -2.28
N GLN A 171 -3.82 -20.18 -1.22
CA GLN A 171 -4.37 -19.19 -0.31
C GLN A 171 -4.67 -17.87 -1.04
N LYS A 172 -3.75 -17.42 -1.92
CA LYS A 172 -3.96 -16.26 -2.79
C LYS A 172 -5.18 -16.42 -3.67
N THR A 173 -5.36 -17.59 -4.28
CA THR A 173 -6.51 -17.91 -5.14
C THR A 173 -7.83 -17.85 -4.36
N ARG A 174 -7.87 -18.41 -3.13
CA ARG A 174 -9.07 -18.34 -2.27
C ARG A 174 -9.38 -16.88 -1.88
N LEU A 175 -8.37 -16.12 -1.47
CA LEU A 175 -8.52 -14.69 -1.15
C LEU A 175 -9.07 -13.90 -2.34
N LEU A 176 -8.48 -14.04 -3.53
CA LEU A 176 -8.95 -13.35 -4.72
C LEU A 176 -10.41 -13.67 -5.05
N ARG A 177 -10.84 -14.92 -4.88
CA ARG A 177 -12.25 -15.31 -5.08
C ARG A 177 -13.18 -14.59 -4.09
N LYS A 178 -12.81 -14.54 -2.79
CA LYS A 178 -13.59 -13.84 -1.76
C LYS A 178 -13.64 -12.33 -2.03
N LEU A 179 -12.50 -11.73 -2.31
CA LEU A 179 -12.41 -10.30 -2.56
C LEU A 179 -13.15 -9.87 -3.83
N SER A 180 -13.09 -10.67 -4.91
CA SER A 180 -13.79 -10.37 -6.17
C SER A 180 -15.32 -10.40 -6.05
N SER A 181 -15.88 -10.92 -4.97
CA SER A 181 -17.32 -10.85 -4.69
C SER A 181 -17.76 -9.56 -3.98
N ILE A 182 -16.82 -8.70 -3.60
CA ILE A 182 -17.10 -7.42 -2.94
C ILE A 182 -17.26 -6.34 -4.02
N GLU A 183 -18.39 -5.66 -4.00
CA GLU A 183 -18.69 -4.61 -4.97
C GLU A 183 -17.87 -3.34 -4.74
N GLU A 184 -17.59 -2.61 -5.80
CA GLU A 184 -16.96 -1.29 -5.79
C GLU A 184 -15.58 -1.24 -5.10
N ILE A 185 -14.83 -2.34 -5.12
CA ILE A 185 -13.42 -2.35 -4.75
C ILE A 185 -12.53 -2.55 -5.97
N SER A 186 -11.33 -2.00 -5.92
CA SER A 186 -10.23 -2.26 -6.85
C SER A 186 -9.25 -3.23 -6.22
N ILE A 187 -8.83 -4.23 -7.00
CA ILE A 187 -7.86 -5.25 -6.59
C ILE A 187 -6.68 -5.18 -7.55
N THR A 188 -5.47 -4.97 -7.01
CA THR A 188 -4.23 -4.94 -7.78
C THR A 188 -3.10 -5.66 -7.04
N HIS A 189 -1.92 -5.68 -7.62
CA HIS A 189 -0.72 -6.28 -7.02
C HIS A 189 0.54 -5.58 -7.55
N SER A 190 1.57 -5.51 -6.74
CA SER A 190 2.89 -4.97 -7.07
C SER A 190 4.01 -6.01 -6.96
N ALA A 191 3.68 -7.21 -6.48
CA ALA A 191 4.55 -8.39 -6.44
C ALA A 191 3.70 -9.66 -6.62
N PRO A 192 4.30 -10.80 -7.02
CA PRO A 192 3.53 -12.03 -7.25
C PRO A 192 2.84 -12.58 -5.99
N PHE A 193 3.31 -12.20 -4.81
CA PHE A 193 2.84 -12.68 -3.51
C PHE A 193 2.01 -11.66 -2.72
N ASN A 194 1.60 -10.52 -3.30
CA ASN A 194 0.72 -9.59 -2.61
C ASN A 194 -0.61 -9.37 -3.33
N ILE A 195 -1.55 -8.83 -2.60
CA ILE A 195 -2.82 -8.30 -3.08
C ILE A 195 -2.98 -6.91 -2.44
N GLU A 196 -3.36 -5.93 -3.21
CA GLU A 196 -3.71 -4.59 -2.73
C GLU A 196 -5.19 -4.35 -3.01
N VAL A 197 -5.91 -3.88 -2.00
CA VAL A 197 -7.37 -3.63 -2.08
C VAL A 197 -7.66 -2.22 -1.64
N MET A 198 -8.44 -1.51 -2.43
CA MET A 198 -8.91 -0.15 -2.15
C MET A 198 -10.31 0.06 -2.71
N ASN A 199 -10.92 1.20 -2.45
CA ASN A 199 -12.14 1.61 -3.12
C ASN A 199 -11.88 1.78 -4.63
N MET A 200 -12.84 1.42 -5.49
CA MET A 200 -12.68 1.51 -6.95
C MET A 200 -12.53 2.96 -7.47
N ASN A 201 -12.92 3.94 -6.68
CA ASN A 201 -12.83 5.37 -7.01
C ASN A 201 -11.55 6.03 -6.42
N GLY A 202 -10.65 5.22 -5.86
CA GLY A 202 -9.39 5.70 -5.29
C GLY A 202 -8.22 5.58 -6.24
#